data_65becd66a1f22b16e576fc5867db00e9
#
_entry.id   65becd66a1f22b16e576fc5867db00e9
#
_cell.length_a   1.000
_cell.length_b   1.000
_cell.length_c   1.000
_cell.angle_alpha   90.00
_cell.angle_beta   90.00
_cell.angle_gamma   90.00
#
_symmetry.space_group_name_H-M   'P 1'
#
loop_
_entity.id
_entity.type
_entity.pdbx_description
1 polymer ?
#
loop_
_entity_poly.entity_id
_entity_poly.type
_entity_poly.pdbx_seq_one_letter_code
_entity_poly.pdbx_strand_id
1 'polypeptide(L)'
;MDNDFEQDPEQSASPRKPRKGIYILPNLFTLAALFGGFYAIVMAMNGRFDMATIGVFCAMVLDSLDGRVARMTNTQSAFGEQMDSLADMVSFGAAPALIAYEWALKGLGRWGWIAAFVYCACAALRLARFNVNTAVVDKRYFQGLPSPAAAALVTGFIWIMTEAEVTGPSQAWPMFAIALYAGLTMVTNVPFYSGKDVHFKKSVPFAVVVLLALAIAVINIHPPAVLFGLFMVYGLSGYVLYAWRKFKGQPASMISTSTDEPDERGLHQ
;
A
#
# COMPACT_ATOMS: atom_id res chain seq x y z
N MET A 1 48.34 46.88 -31.95
CA MET A 1 48.36 46.17 -30.69
C MET A 1 46.92 45.73 -30.45
N ASP A 2 46.56 44.66 -31.16
CA ASP A 2 45.20 44.11 -31.19
C ASP A 2 45.14 43.06 -30.18
N ASN A 3 44.22 43.17 -29.21
CA ASN A 3 43.91 42.15 -28.20
C ASN A 3 42.63 41.45 -28.66
N ASP A 4 42.80 40.39 -29.39
CA ASP A 4 41.76 39.41 -29.65
C ASP A 4 41.48 38.61 -28.40
N PHE A 5 40.37 38.89 -27.69
CA PHE A 5 39.83 38.02 -26.67
C PHE A 5 39.03 36.92 -27.39
N GLU A 6 39.64 35.75 -27.52
CA GLU A 6 38.96 34.51 -27.85
C GLU A 6 37.87 34.24 -26.78
N GLN A 7 36.62 34.36 -27.18
CA GLN A 7 35.48 33.90 -26.42
C GLN A 7 35.34 32.37 -26.65
N ASP A 8 35.73 31.58 -25.67
CA ASP A 8 35.39 30.19 -25.61
C ASP A 8 33.85 30.02 -25.58
N PRO A 9 33.26 29.28 -26.53
CA PRO A 9 31.85 28.96 -26.44
C PRO A 9 31.65 27.79 -25.44
N GLU A 10 31.56 28.09 -24.13
CA GLU A 10 30.97 27.12 -23.19
C GLU A 10 29.55 26.80 -23.67
N GLN A 11 29.44 25.72 -24.40
CA GLN A 11 28.17 25.07 -24.74
C GLN A 11 27.48 24.67 -23.44
N SER A 12 26.61 25.55 -22.94
CA SER A 12 25.64 25.22 -21.93
C SER A 12 24.74 24.10 -22.47
N ALA A 13 25.10 22.87 -22.16
CA ALA A 13 24.25 21.70 -22.42
C ALA A 13 22.95 21.87 -21.61
N SER A 14 21.93 22.45 -22.24
CA SER A 14 20.59 22.53 -21.67
C SER A 14 20.12 21.10 -21.27
N PRO A 15 19.63 20.87 -20.06
CA PRO A 15 19.14 19.54 -19.67
C PRO A 15 18.04 19.13 -20.63
N ARG A 16 18.25 18.00 -21.33
CA ARG A 16 17.29 17.45 -22.29
C ARG A 16 15.97 17.24 -21.57
N LYS A 17 14.94 18.02 -21.91
CA LYS A 17 13.58 17.84 -21.41
C LYS A 17 13.14 16.40 -21.72
N PRO A 18 12.74 15.60 -20.74
CA PRO A 18 12.29 14.24 -20.98
C PRO A 18 11.11 14.25 -21.93
N ARG A 19 11.08 13.28 -22.86
CA ARG A 19 10.03 13.17 -23.90
C ARG A 19 8.67 13.02 -23.19
N LYS A 20 7.69 13.85 -23.56
CA LYS A 20 6.34 13.87 -22.95
C LYS A 20 5.65 12.49 -22.86
N GLY A 21 5.96 11.56 -23.78
CA GLY A 21 5.40 10.21 -23.79
C GLY A 21 5.85 9.28 -22.63
N ILE A 22 6.98 9.59 -21.98
CA ILE A 22 7.51 8.74 -20.89
C ILE A 22 6.72 8.93 -19.59
N TYR A 23 6.09 10.10 -19.39
CA TYR A 23 5.23 10.39 -18.22
C TYR A 23 3.90 9.61 -18.22
N ILE A 24 3.48 9.08 -19.38
CA ILE A 24 2.22 8.36 -19.52
C ILE A 24 2.33 6.96 -18.91
N LEU A 25 3.52 6.34 -18.96
CA LEU A 25 3.69 4.92 -18.59
C LEU A 25 3.38 4.64 -17.11
N PRO A 26 3.90 5.40 -16.11
CA PRO A 26 3.54 5.17 -14.70
C PRO A 26 2.03 5.36 -14.47
N ASN A 27 1.46 6.45 -14.99
CA ASN A 27 0.05 6.74 -14.83
C ASN A 27 -0.86 5.67 -15.44
N LEU A 28 -0.40 4.93 -16.46
CA LEU A 28 -1.13 3.80 -17.03
C LEU A 28 -1.19 2.62 -16.06
N PHE A 29 -0.11 2.33 -15.32
CA PHE A 29 -0.12 1.31 -14.27
C PHE A 29 -1.05 1.69 -13.11
N THR A 30 -1.02 2.95 -12.69
CA THR A 30 -1.94 3.48 -11.66
C THR A 30 -3.41 3.37 -12.12
N LEU A 31 -3.71 3.71 -13.38
CA LEU A 31 -5.04 3.50 -13.97
C LEU A 31 -5.44 2.03 -14.03
N ALA A 32 -4.50 1.15 -14.35
CA ALA A 32 -4.75 -0.28 -14.38
C ALA A 32 -5.00 -0.84 -12.96
N ALA A 33 -4.28 -0.33 -11.93
CA ALA A 33 -4.54 -0.66 -10.53
C ALA A 33 -5.94 -0.18 -10.11
N LEU A 34 -6.30 1.06 -10.44
CA LEU A 34 -7.64 1.59 -10.20
C LEU A 34 -8.73 0.75 -10.89
N PHE A 35 -8.49 0.34 -12.15
CA PHE A 35 -9.40 -0.54 -12.86
C PHE A 35 -9.54 -1.89 -12.14
N GLY A 36 -8.45 -2.47 -11.63
CA GLY A 36 -8.48 -3.71 -10.85
C GLY A 36 -9.35 -3.59 -9.59
N GLY A 37 -9.22 -2.49 -8.84
CA GLY A 37 -10.05 -2.20 -7.67
C GLY A 37 -11.53 -2.01 -8.03
N PHE A 38 -11.82 -1.25 -9.09
CA PHE A 38 -13.19 -1.06 -9.56
C PHE A 38 -13.81 -2.37 -10.07
N TYR A 39 -13.06 -3.15 -10.86
CA TYR A 39 -13.47 -4.47 -11.32
C TYR A 39 -13.81 -5.39 -10.14
N ALA A 40 -12.99 -5.36 -9.07
CA ALA A 40 -13.22 -6.14 -7.87
C ALA A 40 -14.55 -5.79 -7.19
N ILE A 41 -14.92 -4.51 -7.11
CA ILE A 41 -16.22 -4.07 -6.60
C ILE A 41 -17.36 -4.63 -7.46
N VAL A 42 -17.26 -4.50 -8.78
CA VAL A 42 -18.28 -5.00 -9.71
C VAL A 42 -18.44 -6.52 -9.60
N MET A 43 -17.35 -7.26 -9.47
CA MET A 43 -17.40 -8.71 -9.28
C MET A 43 -18.06 -9.10 -7.94
N ALA A 44 -17.77 -8.39 -6.85
CA ALA A 44 -18.43 -8.62 -5.57
C ALA A 44 -19.94 -8.36 -5.62
N MET A 45 -20.37 -7.30 -6.30
CA MET A 45 -21.79 -7.00 -6.52
C MET A 45 -22.52 -8.08 -7.32
N ASN A 46 -21.79 -8.82 -8.16
CA ASN A 46 -22.31 -9.97 -8.93
C ASN A 46 -22.14 -11.31 -8.19
N GLY A 47 -21.72 -11.30 -6.92
CA GLY A 47 -21.52 -12.51 -6.12
C GLY A 47 -20.29 -13.34 -6.49
N ARG A 48 -19.40 -12.81 -7.35
CA ARG A 48 -18.17 -13.47 -7.80
C ARG A 48 -16.98 -13.07 -6.92
N PHE A 49 -16.98 -13.54 -5.69
CA PHE A 49 -15.99 -13.12 -4.68
C PHE A 49 -14.59 -13.62 -4.99
N ASP A 50 -14.43 -14.76 -5.64
CA ASP A 50 -13.18 -15.28 -6.19
C ASP A 50 -12.49 -14.25 -7.12
N MET A 51 -13.25 -13.77 -8.12
CA MET A 51 -12.74 -12.76 -9.06
C MET A 51 -12.56 -11.39 -8.42
N ALA A 52 -13.38 -11.03 -7.44
CA ALA A 52 -13.24 -9.80 -6.69
C ALA A 52 -11.92 -9.76 -5.93
N THR A 53 -11.58 -10.84 -5.23
CA THR A 53 -10.32 -10.94 -4.46
C THR A 53 -9.11 -10.93 -5.39
N ILE A 54 -9.13 -11.69 -6.50
CA ILE A 54 -8.08 -11.67 -7.51
C ILE A 54 -7.89 -10.25 -8.06
N GLY A 55 -8.97 -9.50 -8.31
CA GLY A 55 -8.91 -8.12 -8.78
C GLY A 55 -8.13 -7.20 -7.84
N VAL A 56 -8.34 -7.33 -6.51
CA VAL A 56 -7.58 -6.55 -5.51
C VAL A 56 -6.10 -6.95 -5.49
N PHE A 57 -5.78 -8.24 -5.55
CA PHE A 57 -4.38 -8.68 -5.60
C PHE A 57 -3.68 -8.25 -6.90
N CYS A 58 -4.36 -8.28 -8.04
CA CYS A 58 -3.84 -7.73 -9.29
C CYS A 58 -3.60 -6.21 -9.18
N ALA A 59 -4.53 -5.46 -8.58
CA ALA A 59 -4.36 -4.03 -8.32
C ALA A 59 -3.12 -3.77 -7.47
N MET A 60 -2.87 -4.58 -6.43
CA MET A 60 -1.69 -4.46 -5.56
C MET A 60 -0.37 -4.68 -6.32
N VAL A 61 -0.33 -5.64 -7.26
CA VAL A 61 0.85 -5.87 -8.11
C VAL A 61 1.08 -4.68 -9.03
N LEU A 62 0.04 -4.17 -9.69
CA LEU A 62 0.12 -3.04 -10.62
C LEU A 62 0.57 -1.76 -9.91
N ASP A 63 0.02 -1.48 -8.73
CA ASP A 63 0.41 -0.39 -7.85
C ASP A 63 1.90 -0.47 -7.44
N SER A 64 2.37 -1.65 -7.08
CA SER A 64 3.79 -1.86 -6.77
C SER A 64 4.72 -1.60 -7.98
N LEU A 65 4.21 -1.76 -9.20
CA LEU A 65 4.96 -1.54 -10.43
C LEU A 65 5.03 -0.06 -10.82
N ASP A 66 3.94 0.72 -10.67
CA ASP A 66 3.90 2.12 -11.10
C ASP A 66 4.95 2.99 -10.39
N GLY A 67 5.03 2.89 -9.07
CA GLY A 67 6.04 3.59 -8.29
C GLY A 67 7.49 3.16 -8.62
N ARG A 68 7.72 1.89 -9.00
CA ARG A 68 9.04 1.43 -9.46
C ARG A 68 9.35 1.99 -10.84
N VAL A 69 8.41 1.92 -11.78
CA VAL A 69 8.56 2.44 -13.14
C VAL A 69 8.79 3.94 -13.11
N ALA A 70 8.02 4.71 -12.31
CA ALA A 70 8.21 6.16 -12.16
C ALA A 70 9.62 6.52 -11.69
N ARG A 71 10.16 5.78 -10.71
CA ARG A 71 11.55 5.97 -10.23
C ARG A 71 12.60 5.60 -11.27
N MET A 72 12.42 4.48 -11.98
CA MET A 72 13.38 4.01 -12.99
C MET A 72 13.42 4.93 -14.21
N THR A 73 12.30 5.55 -14.56
CA THR A 73 12.18 6.45 -15.71
C THR A 73 12.40 7.92 -15.37
N ASN A 74 12.61 8.27 -14.07
CA ASN A 74 12.69 9.64 -13.56
C ASN A 74 11.49 10.51 -13.99
N THR A 75 10.28 9.93 -13.96
CA THR A 75 9.03 10.58 -14.39
C THR A 75 8.08 10.84 -13.23
N GLN A 76 8.60 10.98 -12.02
CA GLN A 76 7.80 11.35 -10.85
C GLN A 76 7.18 12.72 -11.06
N SER A 77 5.89 12.86 -10.76
CA SER A 77 5.15 14.12 -10.87
C SER A 77 4.16 14.26 -9.72
N ALA A 78 3.89 15.50 -9.30
CA ALA A 78 2.87 15.77 -8.29
C ALA A 78 1.47 15.26 -8.71
N PHE A 79 1.15 15.30 -10.00
CA PHE A 79 -0.08 14.73 -10.52
C PHE A 79 -0.11 13.20 -10.34
N GLY A 80 1.01 12.50 -10.65
CA GLY A 80 1.12 11.05 -10.47
C GLY A 80 0.92 10.62 -9.01
N GLU A 81 1.53 11.35 -8.06
CA GLU A 81 1.40 11.08 -6.62
C GLU A 81 -0.05 11.24 -6.12
N GLN A 82 -0.77 12.26 -6.61
CA GLN A 82 -2.18 12.45 -6.25
C GLN A 82 -3.06 11.37 -6.87
N MET A 83 -2.79 11.01 -8.13
CA MET A 83 -3.54 9.97 -8.84
C MET A 83 -3.34 8.59 -8.19
N ASP A 84 -2.11 8.27 -7.77
CA ASP A 84 -1.73 7.08 -7.01
C ASP A 84 -2.54 6.98 -5.71
N SER A 85 -2.57 8.06 -4.92
CA SER A 85 -3.35 8.12 -3.68
C SER A 85 -4.85 7.92 -3.90
N LEU A 86 -5.41 8.44 -4.99
CA LEU A 86 -6.82 8.23 -5.35
C LEU A 86 -7.09 6.79 -5.79
N ALA A 87 -6.18 6.21 -6.58
CA ALA A 87 -6.25 4.81 -6.99
C ALA A 87 -6.16 3.86 -5.79
N ASP A 88 -5.22 4.12 -4.87
CA ASP A 88 -5.06 3.41 -3.60
C ASP A 88 -6.32 3.45 -2.76
N MET A 89 -6.96 4.62 -2.65
CA MET A 89 -8.19 4.77 -1.88
C MET A 89 -9.32 3.90 -2.43
N VAL A 90 -9.42 3.78 -3.75
CA VAL A 90 -10.42 2.90 -4.38
C VAL A 90 -10.03 1.44 -4.24
N SER A 91 -8.80 1.08 -4.58
CA SER A 91 -8.35 -0.32 -4.71
C SER A 91 -8.12 -0.99 -3.35
N PHE A 92 -7.64 -0.25 -2.33
CA PHE A 92 -7.26 -0.79 -1.02
C PHE A 92 -8.10 -0.23 0.14
N GLY A 93 -8.88 0.82 -0.10
CA GLY A 93 -9.85 1.35 0.86
C GLY A 93 -11.28 0.89 0.57
N ALA A 94 -11.86 1.38 -0.52
CA ALA A 94 -13.26 1.16 -0.84
C ALA A 94 -13.56 -0.28 -1.31
N ALA A 95 -12.73 -0.85 -2.18
CA ALA A 95 -12.98 -2.16 -2.74
C ALA A 95 -12.98 -3.26 -1.65
N PRO A 96 -11.97 -3.42 -0.78
CA PRO A 96 -12.01 -4.43 0.29
C PRO A 96 -13.18 -4.23 1.27
N ALA A 97 -13.52 -2.98 1.59
CA ALA A 97 -14.66 -2.65 2.45
C ALA A 97 -15.99 -3.15 1.85
N LEU A 98 -16.21 -2.87 0.57
CA LEU A 98 -17.45 -3.25 -0.14
C LEU A 98 -17.50 -4.75 -0.41
N ILE A 99 -16.38 -5.39 -0.74
CA ILE A 99 -16.29 -6.84 -0.92
C ILE A 99 -16.64 -7.54 0.40
N ALA A 100 -16.07 -7.10 1.53
CA ALA A 100 -16.38 -7.66 2.85
C ALA A 100 -17.85 -7.43 3.23
N TYR A 101 -18.39 -6.25 2.90
CA TYR A 101 -19.78 -5.93 3.16
C TYR A 101 -20.73 -6.85 2.38
N GLU A 102 -20.53 -6.98 1.07
CA GLU A 102 -21.38 -7.83 0.23
C GLU A 102 -21.24 -9.32 0.55
N TRP A 103 -20.02 -9.77 0.89
CA TRP A 103 -19.78 -11.17 1.17
C TRP A 103 -20.39 -11.64 2.49
N ALA A 104 -20.21 -10.88 3.58
CA ALA A 104 -20.56 -11.35 4.92
C ALA A 104 -21.24 -10.30 5.82
N LEU A 105 -20.77 -9.03 5.78
CA LEU A 105 -21.15 -8.05 6.78
C LEU A 105 -22.59 -7.56 6.61
N LYS A 106 -23.17 -7.65 5.43
CA LYS A 106 -24.55 -7.24 5.13
C LYS A 106 -25.56 -7.86 6.08
N GLY A 107 -25.33 -9.13 6.48
CA GLY A 107 -26.18 -9.85 7.43
C GLY A 107 -26.19 -9.30 8.86
N LEU A 108 -25.18 -8.50 9.25
CA LEU A 108 -25.09 -7.85 10.56
C LEU A 108 -25.85 -6.50 10.62
N GLY A 109 -26.55 -6.12 9.55
CA GLY A 109 -27.31 -4.87 9.48
C GLY A 109 -26.44 -3.64 9.78
N ARG A 110 -26.81 -2.85 10.80
CA ARG A 110 -26.10 -1.61 11.14
C ARG A 110 -24.62 -1.84 11.48
N TRP A 111 -24.29 -2.88 12.19
CA TRP A 111 -22.91 -3.18 12.58
C TRP A 111 -22.03 -3.52 11.38
N GLY A 112 -22.58 -4.23 10.41
CA GLY A 112 -21.82 -4.61 9.21
C GLY A 112 -21.40 -3.41 8.36
N TRP A 113 -22.33 -2.49 8.10
CA TRP A 113 -21.94 -1.33 7.30
C TRP A 113 -21.04 -0.35 8.08
N ILE A 114 -21.19 -0.25 9.40
CA ILE A 114 -20.29 0.55 10.23
C ILE A 114 -18.86 -0.02 10.15
N ALA A 115 -18.68 -1.35 10.23
CA ALA A 115 -17.36 -1.96 10.12
C ALA A 115 -16.70 -1.70 8.76
N ALA A 116 -17.46 -1.84 7.67
CA ALA A 116 -17.01 -1.54 6.33
C ALA A 116 -16.62 -0.06 6.16
N PHE A 117 -17.45 0.84 6.70
CA PHE A 117 -17.17 2.28 6.68
C PHE A 117 -15.92 2.63 7.50
N VAL A 118 -15.77 2.07 8.71
CA VAL A 118 -14.59 2.30 9.57
C VAL A 118 -13.33 1.85 8.87
N TYR A 119 -13.33 0.69 8.22
CA TYR A 119 -12.19 0.23 7.44
C TYR A 119 -11.82 1.24 6.33
N CYS A 120 -12.81 1.66 5.54
CA CYS A 120 -12.64 2.62 4.45
C CYS A 120 -12.14 3.99 4.96
N ALA A 121 -12.71 4.50 6.05
CA ALA A 121 -12.31 5.75 6.69
C ALA A 121 -10.88 5.68 7.23
N CYS A 122 -10.50 4.57 7.86
CA CYS A 122 -9.13 4.35 8.33
C CYS A 122 -8.11 4.32 7.17
N ALA A 123 -8.48 3.74 6.02
CA ALA A 123 -7.66 3.77 4.82
C ALA A 123 -7.46 5.22 4.32
N ALA A 124 -8.52 6.02 4.25
CA ALA A 124 -8.45 7.42 3.88
C ALA A 124 -7.56 8.24 4.82
N LEU A 125 -7.76 8.09 6.14
CA LEU A 125 -6.95 8.76 7.16
C LEU A 125 -5.47 8.37 7.06
N ARG A 126 -5.19 7.09 6.82
CA ARG A 126 -3.81 6.61 6.62
C ARG A 126 -3.17 7.24 5.40
N LEU A 127 -3.85 7.25 4.25
CA LEU A 127 -3.32 7.85 3.01
C LEU A 127 -3.09 9.34 3.17
N ALA A 128 -4.03 10.07 3.78
CA ALA A 128 -3.88 11.50 4.08
C ALA A 128 -2.66 11.74 4.98
N ARG A 129 -2.51 10.97 6.07
CA ARG A 129 -1.36 11.06 6.97
C ARG A 129 -0.03 10.76 6.24
N PHE A 130 0.00 9.75 5.38
CA PHE A 130 1.19 9.40 4.60
C PHE A 130 1.61 10.54 3.68
N ASN A 131 0.66 11.17 2.98
CA ASN A 131 0.92 12.26 2.04
C ASN A 131 1.47 13.53 2.75
N VAL A 132 1.00 13.81 3.97
CA VAL A 132 1.50 14.95 4.76
C VAL A 132 2.88 14.67 5.34
N ASN A 133 3.17 13.44 5.78
CA ASN A 133 4.37 13.10 6.56
C ASN A 133 5.55 12.59 5.71
N THR A 134 5.49 12.62 4.38
CA THR A 134 6.53 12.09 3.48
C THR A 134 7.93 12.67 3.71
N ALA A 135 8.06 13.87 4.32
CA ALA A 135 9.33 14.55 4.55
C ALA A 135 10.04 14.18 5.87
N VAL A 136 9.34 13.59 6.84
CA VAL A 136 9.83 13.53 8.25
C VAL A 136 10.04 12.11 8.77
N VAL A 137 9.55 11.07 8.08
CA VAL A 137 9.52 9.69 8.60
C VAL A 137 10.75 8.89 8.19
N ASP A 138 11.34 8.13 9.14
CA ASP A 138 12.38 7.13 8.84
C ASP A 138 11.86 6.11 7.82
N LYS A 139 12.51 6.06 6.64
CA LYS A 139 12.11 5.26 5.47
C LYS A 139 12.11 3.75 5.73
N ARG A 140 12.63 3.29 6.87
CA ARG A 140 12.76 1.87 7.24
C ARG A 140 11.47 1.26 7.77
N TYR A 141 10.60 2.08 8.36
CA TYR A 141 9.37 1.61 8.98
C TYR A 141 8.17 2.41 8.50
N PHE A 142 7.06 1.71 8.29
CA PHE A 142 5.76 2.33 8.10
C PHE A 142 5.10 2.57 9.45
N GLN A 143 4.35 3.66 9.57
CA GLN A 143 3.44 3.91 10.69
C GLN A 143 2.10 3.27 10.39
N GLY A 144 1.72 2.30 11.20
CA GLY A 144 0.51 1.51 10.97
C GLY A 144 0.64 0.54 9.81
N LEU A 145 -0.35 -0.33 9.67
CA LEU A 145 -0.39 -1.33 8.61
C LEU A 145 -0.54 -0.65 7.23
N PRO A 146 0.28 -1.01 6.23
CA PRO A 146 0.10 -0.52 4.86
C PRO A 146 -1.29 -0.86 4.29
N SER A 147 -1.93 0.07 3.55
CA SER A 147 -3.26 -0.17 2.97
C SER A 147 -3.32 -1.39 2.04
N PRO A 148 -2.29 -1.72 1.20
CA PRO A 148 -2.31 -2.97 0.45
C PRO A 148 -2.29 -4.21 1.36
N ALA A 149 -1.53 -4.18 2.47
CA ALA A 149 -1.49 -5.31 3.39
C ALA A 149 -2.82 -5.49 4.15
N ALA A 150 -3.47 -4.40 4.54
CA ALA A 150 -4.81 -4.43 5.14
C ALA A 150 -5.85 -4.97 4.15
N ALA A 151 -5.79 -4.54 2.88
CA ALA A 151 -6.63 -5.07 1.80
C ALA A 151 -6.42 -6.57 1.60
N ALA A 152 -5.16 -7.02 1.60
CA ALA A 152 -4.82 -8.44 1.47
C ALA A 152 -5.33 -9.29 2.64
N LEU A 153 -5.34 -8.77 3.87
CA LEU A 153 -5.92 -9.47 5.02
C LEU A 153 -7.43 -9.67 4.84
N VAL A 154 -8.15 -8.62 4.48
CA VAL A 154 -9.61 -8.65 4.30
C VAL A 154 -9.99 -9.54 3.12
N THR A 155 -9.41 -9.30 1.95
CA THR A 155 -9.75 -10.05 0.74
C THR A 155 -9.15 -11.45 0.73
N GLY A 156 -7.98 -11.65 1.32
CA GLY A 156 -7.36 -12.97 1.47
C GLY A 156 -8.20 -13.91 2.35
N PHE A 157 -8.79 -13.39 3.45
CA PHE A 157 -9.73 -14.16 4.25
C PHE A 157 -10.97 -14.58 3.45
N ILE A 158 -11.52 -13.65 2.68
CA ILE A 158 -12.68 -13.95 1.81
C ILE A 158 -12.31 -15.02 0.78
N TRP A 159 -11.13 -14.92 0.18
CA TRP A 159 -10.68 -15.85 -0.84
C TRP A 159 -10.55 -17.27 -0.30
N ILE A 160 -9.87 -17.45 0.85
CA ILE A 160 -9.69 -18.78 1.45
C ILE A 160 -11.03 -19.38 1.88
N MET A 161 -11.96 -18.58 2.41
CA MET A 161 -13.30 -19.06 2.80
C MET A 161 -14.15 -19.41 1.57
N THR A 162 -14.06 -18.62 0.50
CA THR A 162 -14.78 -18.89 -0.75
C THR A 162 -14.28 -20.16 -1.42
N GLU A 163 -12.96 -20.40 -1.42
CA GLU A 163 -12.37 -21.63 -1.94
C GLU A 163 -12.73 -22.86 -1.11
N ALA A 164 -12.88 -22.68 0.20
CA ALA A 164 -13.37 -23.73 1.12
C ALA A 164 -14.91 -23.90 1.06
N GLU A 165 -15.59 -23.25 0.10
CA GLU A 165 -17.05 -23.27 -0.07
C GLU A 165 -17.84 -22.81 1.18
N VAL A 166 -17.19 -22.04 2.07
CA VAL A 166 -17.81 -21.49 3.27
C VAL A 166 -18.63 -20.27 2.91
N THR A 167 -19.89 -20.26 3.35
CA THR A 167 -20.80 -19.13 3.06
C THR A 167 -20.47 -17.90 3.89
N GLY A 168 -20.47 -16.72 3.27
CA GLY A 168 -20.16 -15.45 3.91
C GLY A 168 -20.98 -15.16 5.18
N PRO A 169 -22.31 -15.36 5.21
CA PRO A 169 -23.14 -15.13 6.38
C PRO A 169 -22.70 -15.91 7.63
N SER A 170 -22.15 -17.11 7.48
CA SER A 170 -21.62 -17.90 8.60
C SER A 170 -20.34 -17.30 9.20
N GLN A 171 -19.63 -16.49 8.44
CA GLN A 171 -18.37 -15.84 8.78
C GLN A 171 -18.52 -14.33 9.08
N ALA A 172 -19.73 -13.85 9.31
CA ALA A 172 -20.01 -12.43 9.47
C ALA A 172 -19.25 -11.82 10.67
N TRP A 173 -19.19 -12.48 11.82
CA TRP A 173 -18.45 -12.00 12.99
C TRP A 173 -16.92 -12.10 12.84
N PRO A 174 -16.33 -13.19 12.33
CA PRO A 174 -14.92 -13.22 11.98
C PRO A 174 -14.53 -12.12 10.99
N MET A 175 -15.33 -11.93 9.93
CA MET A 175 -15.10 -10.86 8.95
C MET A 175 -15.17 -9.47 9.58
N PHE A 176 -16.14 -9.23 10.47
CA PHE A 176 -16.26 -8.01 11.24
C PHE A 176 -14.99 -7.74 12.05
N ALA A 177 -14.47 -8.74 12.76
CA ALA A 177 -13.26 -8.62 13.55
C ALA A 177 -12.03 -8.33 12.68
N ILE A 178 -11.88 -9.02 11.54
CA ILE A 178 -10.77 -8.81 10.61
C ILE A 178 -10.83 -7.42 9.97
N ALA A 179 -12.01 -6.96 9.55
CA ALA A 179 -12.18 -5.63 8.95
C ALA A 179 -11.83 -4.53 9.95
N LEU A 180 -12.30 -4.61 11.20
CA LEU A 180 -11.95 -3.65 12.24
C LEU A 180 -10.47 -3.74 12.63
N TYR A 181 -9.90 -4.93 12.77
CA TYR A 181 -8.49 -5.12 13.05
C TYR A 181 -7.63 -4.48 11.97
N ALA A 182 -7.86 -4.79 10.70
CA ALA A 182 -7.11 -4.25 9.58
C ALA A 182 -7.28 -2.72 9.49
N GLY A 183 -8.51 -2.22 9.60
CA GLY A 183 -8.81 -0.79 9.56
C GLY A 183 -8.14 -0.02 10.68
N LEU A 184 -8.37 -0.39 11.92
CA LEU A 184 -7.81 0.31 13.07
C LEU A 184 -6.28 0.24 13.09
N THR A 185 -5.69 -0.91 12.71
CA THR A 185 -4.23 -1.06 12.64
C THR A 185 -3.59 -0.12 11.63
N MET A 186 -4.28 0.25 10.54
CA MET A 186 -3.77 1.24 9.57
C MET A 186 -3.53 2.62 10.20
N VAL A 187 -4.32 3.01 11.18
CA VAL A 187 -4.25 4.35 11.83
C VAL A 187 -3.33 4.35 13.05
N THR A 188 -2.94 3.17 13.57
CA THR A 188 -2.04 3.09 14.73
C THR A 188 -0.64 3.62 14.41
N ASN A 189 0.14 3.92 15.49
CA ASN A 189 1.55 4.27 15.38
C ASN A 189 2.47 3.06 15.52
N VAL A 190 1.93 1.85 15.39
CA VAL A 190 2.72 0.61 15.45
C VAL A 190 3.69 0.56 14.27
N PRO A 191 5.01 0.33 14.51
CA PRO A 191 5.99 0.28 13.43
C PRO A 191 5.89 -1.05 12.68
N PHE A 192 5.70 -0.97 11.37
CA PHE A 192 5.77 -2.10 10.44
C PHE A 192 7.01 -2.00 9.58
N TYR A 193 7.73 -3.11 9.40
CA TYR A 193 8.94 -3.13 8.59
C TYR A 193 8.64 -2.88 7.11
N SER A 194 9.34 -1.92 6.48
CA SER A 194 9.07 -1.51 5.09
C SER A 194 9.82 -2.31 4.04
N GLY A 195 10.84 -3.10 4.43
CA GLY A 195 11.68 -3.87 3.51
C GLY A 195 12.57 -3.03 2.59
N LYS A 196 12.63 -1.71 2.76
CA LYS A 196 13.40 -0.80 1.88
C LYS A 196 14.91 -0.83 2.13
N ASP A 197 15.37 -1.41 3.24
CA ASP A 197 16.80 -1.50 3.60
C ASP A 197 17.54 -2.61 2.84
N VAL A 198 16.86 -3.41 2.04
CA VAL A 198 17.50 -4.44 1.23
C VAL A 198 18.19 -3.76 0.05
N HIS A 199 19.37 -3.18 0.29
CA HIS A 199 20.24 -2.69 -0.75
C HIS A 199 20.83 -3.91 -1.48
N PHE A 200 20.24 -4.28 -2.59
CA PHE A 200 20.90 -5.21 -3.50
C PHE A 200 22.18 -4.54 -4.01
N LYS A 201 23.33 -4.90 -3.42
CA LYS A 201 24.63 -4.62 -4.00
C LYS A 201 24.58 -5.11 -5.44
N LYS A 202 25.30 -4.47 -6.36
CA LYS A 202 25.29 -4.62 -7.84
C LYS A 202 25.11 -6.05 -8.41
N SER A 203 25.16 -7.11 -7.62
CA SER A 203 24.83 -8.47 -7.97
C SER A 203 23.80 -9.06 -7.01
N VAL A 204 22.68 -9.55 -7.53
CA VAL A 204 21.71 -10.31 -6.74
C VAL A 204 22.33 -11.67 -6.42
N PRO A 205 22.53 -12.04 -5.14
CA PRO A 205 23.06 -13.37 -4.81
C PRO A 205 22.17 -14.46 -5.40
N PHE A 206 22.76 -15.51 -5.95
CA PHE A 206 22.02 -16.64 -6.52
C PHE A 206 20.98 -17.22 -5.53
N ALA A 207 21.32 -17.24 -4.24
CA ALA A 207 20.42 -17.66 -3.17
C ALA A 207 19.10 -16.87 -3.14
N VAL A 208 19.12 -15.56 -3.45
CA VAL A 208 17.90 -14.72 -3.50
C VAL A 208 17.01 -15.11 -4.67
N VAL A 209 17.61 -15.45 -5.81
CA VAL A 209 16.85 -15.92 -7.00
C VAL A 209 16.17 -17.26 -6.70
N VAL A 210 16.90 -18.18 -6.06
CA VAL A 210 16.35 -19.48 -5.63
C VAL A 210 15.23 -19.30 -4.60
N LEU A 211 15.43 -18.44 -3.61
CA LEU A 211 14.42 -18.14 -2.60
C LEU A 211 13.14 -17.54 -3.22
N LEU A 212 13.30 -16.65 -4.20
CA LEU A 212 12.18 -16.06 -4.92
C LEU A 212 11.43 -17.11 -5.75
N ALA A 213 12.14 -17.97 -6.45
CA ALA A 213 11.54 -19.06 -7.21
C ALA A 213 10.78 -20.03 -6.29
N LEU A 214 11.35 -20.35 -5.13
CA LEU A 214 10.70 -21.20 -4.13
C LEU A 214 9.45 -20.51 -3.55
N ALA A 215 9.52 -19.22 -3.26
CA ALA A 215 8.35 -18.46 -2.78
C ALA A 215 7.22 -18.46 -3.81
N ILE A 216 7.53 -18.25 -5.10
CA ILE A 216 6.55 -18.34 -6.19
C ILE A 216 5.96 -19.75 -6.27
N ALA A 217 6.78 -20.80 -6.16
CA ALA A 217 6.31 -22.19 -6.18
C ALA A 217 5.36 -22.48 -5.01
N VAL A 218 5.69 -22.02 -3.78
CA VAL A 218 4.84 -22.19 -2.59
C VAL A 218 3.51 -21.45 -2.74
N ILE A 219 3.54 -20.22 -3.26
CA ILE A 219 2.31 -19.46 -3.56
C ILE A 219 1.44 -20.22 -4.56
N ASN A 220 2.04 -20.88 -5.56
CA ASN A 220 1.30 -21.60 -6.61
C ASN A 220 0.60 -22.87 -6.09
N ILE A 221 1.04 -23.46 -4.97
CA ILE A 221 0.39 -24.65 -4.38
C ILE A 221 -1.02 -24.32 -3.89
N HIS A 222 -1.17 -23.23 -3.14
CA HIS A 222 -2.46 -22.81 -2.58
C HIS A 222 -2.45 -21.29 -2.36
N PRO A 223 -2.66 -20.49 -3.43
CA PRO A 223 -2.49 -19.04 -3.38
C PRO A 223 -3.25 -18.35 -2.23
N PRO A 224 -4.55 -18.65 -1.98
CA PRO A 224 -5.30 -17.97 -0.92
C PRO A 224 -4.72 -18.19 0.47
N ALA A 225 -4.38 -19.44 0.81
CA ALA A 225 -3.87 -19.76 2.14
C ALA A 225 -2.48 -19.16 2.38
N VAL A 226 -1.61 -19.23 1.37
CA VAL A 226 -0.24 -18.71 1.49
C VAL A 226 -0.25 -17.20 1.58
N LEU A 227 -1.01 -16.51 0.73
CA LEU A 227 -1.11 -15.06 0.74
C LEU A 227 -1.77 -14.56 2.02
N PHE A 228 -2.91 -15.14 2.42
CA PHE A 228 -3.56 -14.77 3.67
C PHE A 228 -2.64 -14.99 4.88
N GLY A 229 -1.99 -16.15 4.98
CA GLY A 229 -1.05 -16.47 6.05
C GLY A 229 0.12 -15.50 6.12
N LEU A 230 0.71 -15.15 4.97
CA LEU A 230 1.80 -14.19 4.87
C LEU A 230 1.40 -12.80 5.38
N PHE A 231 0.24 -12.28 4.95
CA PHE A 231 -0.23 -10.97 5.40
C PHE A 231 -0.73 -10.99 6.85
N MET A 232 -1.24 -12.12 7.33
CA MET A 232 -1.58 -12.31 8.75
C MET A 232 -0.33 -12.25 9.63
N VAL A 233 0.73 -12.97 9.27
CA VAL A 233 2.03 -12.93 9.98
C VAL A 233 2.61 -11.52 9.92
N TYR A 234 2.55 -10.85 8.76
CA TYR A 234 2.99 -9.47 8.62
C TYR A 234 2.17 -8.52 9.50
N GLY A 235 0.84 -8.63 9.51
CA GLY A 235 -0.05 -7.82 10.34
C GLY A 235 0.22 -7.96 11.84
N LEU A 236 0.55 -9.19 12.29
CA LEU A 236 0.90 -9.46 13.69
C LEU A 236 2.33 -9.01 14.03
N SER A 237 3.26 -9.04 13.08
CA SER A 237 4.69 -8.72 13.29
C SER A 237 4.91 -7.31 13.85
N GLY A 238 4.10 -6.33 13.45
CA GLY A 238 4.17 -4.96 13.95
C GLY A 238 3.92 -4.89 15.46
N TYR A 239 2.91 -5.62 15.95
CA TYR A 239 2.59 -5.66 17.38
C TYR A 239 3.66 -6.39 18.19
N VAL A 240 4.24 -7.46 17.63
CA VAL A 240 5.36 -8.18 18.25
C VAL A 240 6.58 -7.25 18.37
N LEU A 241 6.92 -6.53 17.31
CA LEU A 241 7.99 -5.53 17.31
C LEU A 241 7.72 -4.41 18.33
N TYR A 242 6.49 -3.89 18.38
CA TYR A 242 6.10 -2.85 19.32
C TYR A 242 6.24 -3.33 20.77
N ALA A 243 5.73 -4.52 21.08
CA ALA A 243 5.84 -5.13 22.41
C ALA A 243 7.32 -5.34 22.80
N TRP A 244 8.13 -5.92 21.91
CA TRP A 244 9.54 -6.18 22.14
C TRP A 244 10.34 -4.90 22.42
N ARG A 245 10.08 -3.81 21.67
CA ARG A 245 10.70 -2.50 21.91
C ARG A 245 10.32 -1.90 23.25
N LYS A 246 9.02 -1.99 23.59
CA LYS A 246 8.51 -1.52 24.88
C LYS A 246 9.19 -2.25 26.05
N PHE A 247 9.38 -3.57 25.94
CA PHE A 247 10.11 -4.36 26.95
C PHE A 247 11.58 -3.98 27.05
N LYS A 248 12.23 -3.53 25.97
CA LYS A 248 13.62 -3.06 25.98
C LYS A 248 13.80 -1.60 26.38
N GLY A 249 12.75 -0.89 26.75
CA GLY A 249 12.82 0.53 27.13
C GLY A 249 13.15 1.47 25.96
N GLN A 250 13.04 1.01 24.71
CA GLN A 250 13.25 1.83 23.52
C GLN A 250 11.99 2.61 23.18
N PRO A 251 12.08 3.81 22.56
CA PRO A 251 10.90 4.55 22.15
C PRO A 251 10.02 3.69 21.22
N ALA A 252 8.78 3.51 21.64
CA ALA A 252 7.82 2.66 20.95
C ALA A 252 7.38 3.24 19.59
N SER A 253 7.40 4.59 19.44
CA SER A 253 7.17 5.27 18.16
C SER A 253 8.52 5.66 17.55
N MET A 254 8.63 5.47 16.22
CA MET A 254 9.81 5.85 15.43
C MET A 254 9.79 7.32 15.02
N ILE A 255 8.76 8.06 15.40
CA ILE A 255 8.71 9.49 15.21
C ILE A 255 9.39 10.08 16.44
N SER A 256 10.49 10.81 16.24
CA SER A 256 10.77 11.92 17.12
C SER A 256 9.55 12.87 16.96
N THR A 257 8.60 12.80 17.87
CA THR A 257 7.75 13.93 18.15
C THR A 257 8.71 15.00 18.68
N SER A 258 9.39 15.71 17.76
CA SER A 258 9.73 17.07 18.05
C SER A 258 8.38 17.72 18.30
N THR A 259 8.10 18.08 19.53
CA THR A 259 6.96 18.84 20.00
C THR A 259 7.09 20.30 19.53
N ASP A 260 7.82 20.50 18.46
CA ASP A 260 7.84 21.71 17.66
C ASP A 260 6.70 21.52 16.61
N GLU A 261 5.46 21.73 17.06
CA GLU A 261 4.46 22.29 16.19
C GLU A 261 5.14 23.43 15.45
N PRO A 262 5.15 23.44 14.08
CA PRO A 262 5.61 24.61 13.36
C PRO A 262 4.72 25.75 13.90
N ASP A 263 5.35 26.63 14.65
CA ASP A 263 4.73 27.80 15.28
C ASP A 263 3.80 28.43 14.25
N GLU A 264 2.51 28.47 14.51
CA GLU A 264 1.52 29.16 13.67
C GLU A 264 1.83 30.67 13.53
N ARG A 265 2.93 31.13 14.15
CA ARG A 265 3.45 32.50 14.08
C ARG A 265 4.04 32.91 12.73
N GLY A 266 4.20 31.96 11.78
CA GLY A 266 4.67 32.24 10.41
C GLY A 266 3.62 32.76 9.43
N LEU A 267 2.34 32.81 9.81
CA LEU A 267 1.25 33.22 8.92
C LEU A 267 0.82 34.71 9.07
N HIS A 268 1.53 35.48 9.91
CA HIS A 268 1.26 36.90 10.12
C HIS A 268 2.52 37.77 9.94
N GLN A 269 3.25 37.62 8.82
CA GLN A 269 4.14 38.66 8.31
C GLN A 269 3.99 38.79 6.79
#